data_844fb243b7bce30aa19b0c28c18c8a60
#
_entry.id   844fb243b7bce30aa19b0c28c18c8a60
#
_cell.length_a   1.000
_cell.length_b   1.000
_cell.length_c   1.000
_cell.angle_alpha   90.00
_cell.angle_beta   90.00
_cell.angle_gamma   90.00
#
_symmetry.space_group_name_H-M   'P 1'
#
loop_
_entity.id
_entity.type
_entity.pdbx_description
1 polymer ?
#
loop_
_entity_poly.entity_id
_entity_poly.type
_entity_poly.pdbx_seq_one_letter_code
_entity_poly.pdbx_strand_id
1 'polypeptide(L)'
;ELSDVPSEKIEMYETIYSKPVHYEVRIPKTRWVVLRYPTESMAQQSNMSSEAFRDFYYEVCNLDYSKMEKESMALVELMNRTDKVRVTGAGTDLTFSIKDIRAVACCGHMNIPDGEVYTAPVKDSVNGKITYNTPSVLQGFTYENVCLEFENGKIVKATANDTERVNKVFDTDEG
;
A
#
# COMPACT_ATOMS: atom_id res chain seq x y z
N GLU A 1 -0.72 -18.65 1.57
CA GLU A 1 -1.47 -19.92 1.73
C GLU A 1 -2.28 -20.33 0.48
N LEU A 2 -2.27 -19.51 -0.57
CA LEU A 2 -2.87 -19.84 -1.87
C LEU A 2 -1.81 -20.00 -2.97
N SER A 3 -0.55 -20.11 -2.60
CA SER A 3 0.58 -20.15 -3.54
C SER A 3 0.58 -21.39 -4.47
N ASP A 4 -0.10 -22.43 -4.06
CA ASP A 4 -0.30 -23.69 -4.81
C ASP A 4 -1.63 -23.76 -5.55
N VAL A 5 -2.46 -22.71 -5.45
CA VAL A 5 -3.74 -22.64 -6.19
C VAL A 5 -3.48 -22.05 -7.57
N PRO A 6 -3.95 -22.72 -8.65
CA PRO A 6 -3.84 -22.19 -10.00
C PRO A 6 -4.46 -20.79 -10.13
N SER A 7 -3.78 -19.90 -10.85
CA SER A 7 -4.20 -18.50 -11.04
C SER A 7 -5.63 -18.38 -11.60
N GLU A 8 -6.03 -19.27 -12.51
CA GLU A 8 -7.37 -19.27 -13.09
C GLU A 8 -8.48 -19.51 -12.04
N LYS A 9 -8.18 -20.30 -10.99
CA LYS A 9 -9.13 -20.52 -9.88
C LYS A 9 -9.22 -19.29 -8.97
N ILE A 10 -8.10 -18.58 -8.76
CA ILE A 10 -8.07 -17.33 -8.00
C ILE A 10 -8.87 -16.27 -8.76
N GLU A 11 -8.65 -16.11 -10.05
CA GLU A 11 -9.38 -15.18 -10.91
C GLU A 11 -10.89 -15.49 -10.96
N MET A 12 -11.25 -16.75 -11.05
CA MET A 12 -12.65 -17.19 -10.99
C MET A 12 -13.29 -16.84 -9.63
N TYR A 13 -12.59 -17.06 -8.51
CA TYR A 13 -13.05 -16.66 -7.18
C TYR A 13 -13.24 -15.14 -7.08
N GLU A 14 -12.28 -14.36 -7.56
CA GLU A 14 -12.37 -12.89 -7.58
C GLU A 14 -13.60 -12.42 -8.37
N THR A 15 -13.85 -13.00 -9.54
CA THR A 15 -14.94 -12.59 -10.41
C THR A 15 -16.32 -13.02 -9.88
N ILE A 16 -16.44 -14.27 -9.41
CA ILE A 16 -17.74 -14.88 -9.06
C ILE A 16 -18.15 -14.53 -7.62
N TYR A 17 -17.18 -14.37 -6.71
CA TYR A 17 -17.47 -14.17 -5.30
C TYR A 17 -16.97 -12.82 -4.76
N SER A 18 -15.69 -12.50 -4.88
CA SER A 18 -15.12 -11.30 -4.26
C SER A 18 -15.79 -10.04 -4.80
N LYS A 19 -15.89 -9.90 -6.11
CA LYS A 19 -16.48 -8.73 -6.74
C LYS A 19 -17.95 -8.52 -6.34
N PRO A 20 -18.88 -9.45 -6.57
CA PRO A 20 -20.30 -9.24 -6.26
C PRO A 20 -20.61 -9.19 -4.75
N VAL A 21 -19.81 -9.86 -3.92
CA VAL A 21 -20.09 -9.93 -2.46
C VAL A 21 -19.31 -8.85 -1.71
N HIS A 22 -17.99 -8.79 -1.87
CA HIS A 22 -17.18 -7.86 -1.09
C HIS A 22 -17.22 -6.44 -1.65
N TYR A 23 -17.00 -6.27 -2.95
CA TYR A 23 -16.89 -4.93 -3.54
C TYR A 23 -18.24 -4.25 -3.80
N GLU A 24 -19.28 -5.00 -4.15
CA GLU A 24 -20.60 -4.43 -4.49
C GLU A 24 -21.58 -4.40 -3.31
N VAL A 25 -21.38 -5.25 -2.30
CA VAL A 25 -22.28 -5.31 -1.13
C VAL A 25 -21.56 -4.98 0.16
N ARG A 26 -20.57 -5.77 0.57
CA ARG A 26 -19.95 -5.63 1.89
C ARG A 26 -19.30 -4.26 2.10
N ILE A 27 -18.41 -3.84 1.20
CA ILE A 27 -17.69 -2.56 1.33
C ILE A 27 -18.62 -1.36 1.31
N PRO A 28 -19.51 -1.18 0.31
CA PRO A 28 -20.34 0.04 0.23
C PRO A 28 -21.57 0.04 1.13
N LYS A 29 -22.08 -1.13 1.58
CA LYS A 29 -23.39 -1.24 2.23
C LYS A 29 -23.35 -1.73 3.69
N THR A 30 -22.17 -2.03 4.24
CA THR A 30 -22.04 -2.49 5.63
C THR A 30 -21.03 -1.66 6.41
N ARG A 31 -21.12 -1.71 7.73
CA ARG A 31 -20.03 -1.25 8.60
C ARG A 31 -19.04 -2.38 8.78
N TRP A 32 -17.76 -2.11 8.58
CA TRP A 32 -16.72 -3.11 8.69
C TRP A 32 -15.40 -2.49 9.18
N VAL A 33 -14.61 -3.30 9.82
CA VAL A 33 -13.22 -3.01 10.14
C VAL A 33 -12.40 -4.26 9.84
N VAL A 34 -11.21 -4.07 9.29
CA VAL A 34 -10.26 -5.14 9.04
C VAL A 34 -9.17 -5.12 10.09
N LEU A 35 -8.95 -6.25 10.73
CA LEU A 35 -7.75 -6.50 11.52
C LEU A 35 -7.32 -7.96 11.35
N ARG A 36 -6.04 -8.22 11.58
CA ARG A 36 -5.50 -9.58 11.60
C ARG A 36 -5.44 -10.09 13.03
N TYR A 37 -5.67 -11.38 13.21
CA TYR A 37 -5.34 -12.03 14.48
C TYR A 37 -3.83 -12.28 14.52
N PRO A 38 -3.12 -11.90 15.61
CA PRO A 38 -1.67 -12.10 15.70
C PRO A 38 -1.32 -13.59 15.77
N THR A 39 -0.69 -14.10 14.72
CA THR A 39 -0.30 -15.51 14.58
C THR A 39 1.18 -15.71 14.88
N GLU A 40 1.55 -16.95 15.18
CA GLU A 40 2.97 -17.34 15.34
C GLU A 40 3.80 -17.08 14.07
N SER A 41 3.18 -17.23 12.89
CA SER A 41 3.83 -16.91 11.62
C SER A 41 4.17 -15.43 11.51
N MET A 42 3.31 -14.52 12.01
CA MET A 42 3.60 -13.08 12.02
C MET A 42 4.73 -12.75 13.01
N ALA A 43 4.74 -13.39 14.17
CA ALA A 43 5.82 -13.23 15.15
C ALA A 43 7.17 -13.69 14.57
N GLN A 44 7.19 -14.82 13.90
CA GLN A 44 8.37 -15.37 13.25
C GLN A 44 8.89 -14.45 12.13
N GLN A 45 8.02 -13.91 11.28
CA GLN A 45 8.38 -12.95 10.25
C GLN A 45 8.93 -11.64 10.82
N SER A 46 8.49 -11.27 12.03
CA SER A 46 8.97 -10.09 12.76
C SER A 46 10.22 -10.35 13.59
N ASN A 47 10.78 -11.57 13.55
CA ASN A 47 11.89 -12.01 14.39
C ASN A 47 11.63 -11.81 15.90
N MET A 48 10.40 -12.04 16.34
CA MET A 48 9.95 -11.91 17.73
C MET A 48 9.42 -13.24 18.26
N SER A 49 9.44 -13.41 19.59
CA SER A 49 8.66 -14.49 20.22
C SER A 49 7.16 -14.23 20.04
N SER A 50 6.35 -15.28 20.05
CA SER A 50 4.89 -15.15 19.91
C SER A 50 4.27 -14.32 21.03
N GLU A 51 4.83 -14.36 22.24
CA GLU A 51 4.37 -13.55 23.37
C GLU A 51 4.70 -12.07 23.16
N ALA A 52 5.97 -11.75 22.91
CA ALA A 52 6.40 -10.37 22.69
C ALA A 52 5.70 -9.73 21.46
N PHE A 53 5.47 -10.52 20.42
CA PHE A 53 4.75 -10.03 19.24
C PHE A 53 3.27 -9.73 19.56
N ARG A 54 2.60 -10.57 20.34
CA ARG A 54 1.20 -10.33 20.75
C ARG A 54 1.09 -9.09 21.64
N ASP A 55 1.98 -8.90 22.57
CA ASP A 55 1.99 -7.73 23.44
C ASP A 55 2.16 -6.46 22.62
N PHE A 56 3.16 -6.41 21.76
CA PHE A 56 3.39 -5.32 20.81
C PHE A 56 2.17 -5.07 19.94
N TYR A 57 1.59 -6.13 19.34
CA TYR A 57 0.46 -6.02 18.43
C TYR A 57 -0.78 -5.44 19.12
N TYR A 58 -1.09 -5.91 20.33
CA TYR A 58 -2.24 -5.39 21.08
C TYR A 58 -1.99 -3.96 21.58
N GLU A 59 -0.77 -3.62 21.96
CA GLU A 59 -0.42 -2.25 22.32
C GLU A 59 -0.70 -1.30 21.16
N VAL A 60 -0.26 -1.64 19.95
CA VAL A 60 -0.49 -0.84 18.75
C VAL A 60 -1.98 -0.79 18.37
N CYS A 61 -2.71 -1.91 18.47
CA CYS A 61 -4.14 -1.95 18.20
C CYS A 61 -4.98 -1.14 19.18
N ASN A 62 -4.52 -0.93 20.41
CA ASN A 62 -5.23 -0.20 21.45
C ASN A 62 -4.78 1.27 21.59
N LEU A 63 -4.09 1.82 20.61
CA LEU A 63 -3.77 3.24 20.59
C LEU A 63 -5.03 4.12 20.62
N ASP A 64 -4.88 5.33 21.14
CA ASP A 64 -5.95 6.34 21.09
C ASP A 64 -6.07 6.92 19.68
N TYR A 65 -6.88 6.27 18.86
CA TYR A 65 -7.12 6.68 17.47
C TYR A 65 -7.85 8.02 17.37
N SER A 66 -8.61 8.44 18.38
CA SER A 66 -9.24 9.76 18.38
C SER A 66 -8.22 10.88 18.56
N LYS A 67 -7.18 10.64 19.35
CA LYS A 67 -6.04 11.54 19.47
C LYS A 67 -5.22 11.57 18.19
N MET A 68 -4.94 10.40 17.62
CA MET A 68 -4.22 10.26 16.34
C MET A 68 -4.94 11.03 15.22
N GLU A 69 -6.26 10.89 15.10
CA GLU A 69 -7.05 11.63 14.11
C GLU A 69 -6.87 13.14 14.26
N LYS A 70 -7.04 13.64 15.47
CA LYS A 70 -6.89 15.07 15.77
C LYS A 70 -5.49 15.60 15.41
N GLU A 71 -4.45 14.84 15.71
CA GLU A 71 -3.06 15.23 15.41
C GLU A 71 -2.75 15.13 13.92
N SER A 72 -3.37 14.18 13.21
CA SER A 72 -3.20 13.99 11.77
C SER A 72 -3.82 15.12 10.92
N MET A 73 -4.80 15.85 11.45
CA MET A 73 -5.49 16.90 10.68
C MET A 73 -4.58 18.00 10.20
N ALA A 74 -3.54 18.36 10.95
CA ALA A 74 -2.56 19.36 10.51
C ALA A 74 -1.82 18.95 9.23
N LEU A 75 -1.50 17.64 9.10
CA LEU A 75 -0.88 17.08 7.90
C LEU A 75 -1.90 17.01 6.75
N VAL A 76 -3.13 16.60 7.02
CA VAL A 76 -4.22 16.59 6.01
C VAL A 76 -4.42 17.99 5.42
N GLU A 77 -4.48 19.02 6.27
CA GLU A 77 -4.62 20.41 5.82
C GLU A 77 -3.42 20.89 4.99
N LEU A 78 -2.21 20.50 5.41
CA LEU A 78 -1.00 20.81 4.65
C LEU A 78 -1.04 20.15 3.27
N MET A 79 -1.36 18.87 3.19
CA MET A 79 -1.44 18.14 1.93
C MET A 79 -2.54 18.69 1.02
N ASN A 80 -3.74 18.99 1.55
CA ASN A 80 -4.86 19.52 0.77
C ASN A 80 -4.59 20.92 0.15
N ARG A 81 -3.68 21.71 0.70
CA ARG A 81 -3.25 23.02 0.14
C ARG A 81 -1.97 22.95 -0.68
N THR A 82 -1.36 21.75 -0.77
CA THR A 82 -0.11 21.55 -1.51
C THR A 82 -0.42 21.17 -2.96
N ASP A 83 0.29 21.76 -3.90
CA ASP A 83 0.26 21.34 -5.30
C ASP A 83 1.44 20.38 -5.56
N LYS A 84 2.68 20.85 -5.39
CA LYS A 84 3.87 20.11 -5.81
C LYS A 84 4.56 19.43 -4.65
N VAL A 85 4.89 18.17 -4.87
CA VAL A 85 5.65 17.32 -3.95
C VAL A 85 6.93 16.87 -4.64
N ARG A 86 8.03 16.85 -3.90
CA ARG A 86 9.27 16.21 -4.31
C ARG A 86 9.71 15.23 -3.22
N VAL A 87 9.99 14.01 -3.63
CA VAL A 87 10.53 12.97 -2.75
C VAL A 87 11.98 12.73 -3.14
N THR A 88 12.90 12.86 -2.18
CA THR A 88 14.33 12.66 -2.41
C THR A 88 14.90 11.65 -1.43
N GLY A 89 15.84 10.82 -1.90
CA GLY A 89 16.52 9.82 -1.11
C GLY A 89 17.61 9.12 -1.92
N ALA A 90 18.21 8.09 -1.38
CA ALA A 90 19.22 7.31 -2.09
C ALA A 90 18.60 6.66 -3.34
N GLY A 91 19.05 7.09 -4.53
CA GLY A 91 18.50 6.62 -5.80
C GLY A 91 17.08 7.11 -6.12
N THR A 92 16.56 8.10 -5.38
CA THR A 92 15.22 8.64 -5.55
C THR A 92 15.27 10.16 -5.70
N ASP A 93 14.66 10.65 -6.76
CA ASP A 93 14.31 12.05 -6.99
C ASP A 93 13.05 12.06 -7.87
N LEU A 94 11.89 12.14 -7.21
CA LEU A 94 10.57 12.04 -7.82
C LEU A 94 9.77 13.31 -7.53
N THR A 95 9.13 13.86 -8.54
CA THR A 95 8.26 15.02 -8.42
C THR A 95 6.88 14.71 -8.98
N PHE A 96 5.86 15.26 -8.34
CA PHE A 96 4.47 15.13 -8.79
C PHE A 96 3.58 16.21 -8.19
N SER A 97 2.41 16.40 -8.76
CA SER A 97 1.33 17.21 -8.21
C SER A 97 0.36 16.35 -7.39
N ILE A 98 -0.15 16.92 -6.30
CA ILE A 98 -1.28 16.38 -5.54
C ILE A 98 -2.47 17.34 -5.55
N LYS A 99 -2.44 18.31 -6.46
CA LYS A 99 -3.46 19.36 -6.56
C LYS A 99 -4.84 18.77 -6.76
N ASP A 100 -5.79 19.23 -5.94
CA ASP A 100 -7.19 18.82 -5.98
C ASP A 100 -7.43 17.31 -5.67
N ILE A 101 -6.40 16.58 -5.24
CA ILE A 101 -6.51 15.21 -4.74
C ILE A 101 -6.60 15.27 -3.21
N ARG A 102 -7.73 14.86 -2.68
CA ARG A 102 -7.99 14.95 -1.23
C ARG A 102 -7.08 14.01 -0.44
N ALA A 103 -6.45 14.54 0.61
CA ALA A 103 -5.75 13.72 1.58
C ALA A 103 -6.71 13.04 2.57
N VAL A 104 -6.41 11.83 2.97
CA VAL A 104 -7.21 10.99 3.86
C VAL A 104 -6.38 10.59 5.07
N ALA A 105 -6.91 10.83 6.27
CA ALA A 105 -6.35 10.31 7.50
C ALA A 105 -6.94 8.93 7.80
N CYS A 106 -6.07 7.96 8.02
CA CYS A 106 -6.40 6.60 8.42
C CYS A 106 -6.18 6.46 9.92
N CYS A 107 -7.25 6.48 10.69
CA CYS A 107 -7.22 6.55 12.15
C CYS A 107 -8.15 5.52 12.80
N GLY A 108 -8.04 4.25 12.39
CA GLY A 108 -8.76 3.13 13.00
C GLY A 108 -10.23 2.97 12.59
N HIS A 109 -10.70 3.69 11.56
CA HIS A 109 -12.10 3.62 11.13
C HIS A 109 -12.43 2.36 10.33
N MET A 110 -11.49 1.90 9.50
CA MET A 110 -11.68 0.75 8.61
C MET A 110 -10.58 -0.29 8.73
N ASN A 111 -9.47 0.04 9.36
CA ASN A 111 -8.35 -0.85 9.57
C ASN A 111 -7.76 -0.66 10.97
N ILE A 112 -7.29 -1.76 11.61
CA ILE A 112 -6.61 -1.74 12.90
C ILE A 112 -5.48 -2.78 12.83
N PRO A 113 -4.22 -2.43 13.17
CA PRO A 113 -3.74 -1.08 13.50
C PRO A 113 -3.77 -0.15 12.30
N ASP A 114 -3.74 1.15 12.56
CA ASP A 114 -3.82 2.20 11.56
C ASP A 114 -2.88 3.35 11.92
N GLY A 115 -2.76 4.40 11.10
CA GLY A 115 -1.93 5.56 11.45
C GLY A 115 -1.17 6.18 10.29
N GLU A 116 -1.82 6.36 9.15
CA GLU A 116 -1.24 7.06 8.01
C GLU A 116 -2.10 8.23 7.56
N VAL A 117 -1.48 9.19 6.88
CA VAL A 117 -2.16 10.18 6.05
C VAL A 117 -1.68 9.98 4.62
N TYR A 118 -2.58 9.69 3.71
CA TYR A 118 -2.24 9.42 2.32
C TYR A 118 -3.02 10.29 1.34
N THR A 119 -2.48 10.40 0.15
CA THR A 119 -3.13 10.95 -1.05
C THR A 119 -2.58 10.23 -2.28
N ALA A 120 -3.01 10.61 -3.46
CA ALA A 120 -2.49 10.09 -4.72
C ALA A 120 -1.92 11.24 -5.57
N PRO A 121 -0.94 10.99 -6.43
CA PRO A 121 -0.50 11.97 -7.40
C PRO A 121 -1.56 12.18 -8.50
N VAL A 122 -1.59 13.38 -9.05
CA VAL A 122 -2.26 13.61 -10.34
C VAL A 122 -1.56 12.74 -11.38
N LYS A 123 -2.33 11.93 -12.12
CA LYS A 123 -1.83 10.80 -12.93
C LYS A 123 -0.67 11.17 -13.85
N ASP A 124 -0.79 12.23 -14.62
CA ASP A 124 0.18 12.66 -15.64
C ASP A 124 1.29 13.59 -15.11
N SER A 125 1.31 13.83 -13.79
CA SER A 125 2.24 14.78 -13.16
C SER A 125 3.54 14.15 -12.66
N VAL A 126 3.60 12.82 -12.58
CA VAL A 126 4.72 12.09 -11.98
C VAL A 126 5.92 12.08 -12.93
N ASN A 127 7.05 12.62 -12.46
CA ASN A 127 8.30 12.64 -13.21
C ASN A 127 9.49 12.38 -12.29
N GLY A 128 10.48 11.67 -12.82
CA GLY A 128 11.70 11.36 -12.12
C GLY A 128 11.86 9.90 -11.78
N LYS A 129 12.55 9.59 -10.69
CA LYS A 129 12.99 8.24 -10.36
C LYS A 129 12.70 7.92 -8.90
N ILE A 130 12.26 6.70 -8.64
CA ILE A 130 12.13 6.12 -7.30
C ILE A 130 12.81 4.76 -7.22
N THR A 131 13.55 4.54 -6.13
CA THR A 131 14.19 3.25 -5.82
C THR A 131 13.71 2.76 -4.46
N TYR A 132 13.25 1.52 -4.42
CA TYR A 132 12.81 0.85 -3.21
C TYR A 132 13.96 -0.01 -2.64
N ASN A 133 14.25 0.16 -1.36
CA ASN A 133 15.28 -0.59 -0.63
C ASN A 133 14.74 -1.74 0.21
N THR A 134 13.43 -1.95 0.17
CA THR A 134 12.74 -3.06 0.84
C THR A 134 12.32 -4.12 -0.16
N PRO A 135 12.43 -5.42 0.19
CA PRO A 135 11.91 -6.49 -0.65
C PRO A 135 10.38 -6.40 -0.78
N SER A 136 9.85 -6.76 -1.95
CA SER A 136 8.42 -6.86 -2.20
C SER A 136 8.07 -8.25 -2.73
N VAL A 137 7.11 -8.91 -2.11
CA VAL A 137 6.65 -10.24 -2.53
C VAL A 137 5.37 -10.13 -3.33
N LEU A 138 5.43 -10.55 -4.59
CA LEU A 138 4.26 -10.61 -5.46
C LEU A 138 4.22 -11.96 -6.20
N GLN A 139 3.08 -12.64 -6.15
CA GLN A 139 2.87 -13.94 -6.81
C GLN A 139 3.96 -14.98 -6.47
N GLY A 140 4.39 -15.02 -5.20
CA GLY A 140 5.39 -15.98 -4.71
C GLY A 140 6.84 -15.66 -5.11
N PHE A 141 7.10 -14.53 -5.79
CA PHE A 141 8.43 -14.06 -6.14
C PHE A 141 8.81 -12.83 -5.30
N THR A 142 10.06 -12.78 -4.84
CA THR A 142 10.58 -11.64 -4.09
C THR A 142 11.35 -10.71 -5.03
N TYR A 143 10.83 -9.51 -5.22
CA TYR A 143 11.49 -8.43 -5.94
C TYR A 143 12.38 -7.63 -5.00
N GLU A 144 13.59 -7.33 -5.42
CA GLU A 144 14.56 -6.53 -4.67
C GLU A 144 15.11 -5.40 -5.54
N ASN A 145 15.46 -4.29 -4.91
CA ASN A 145 16.04 -3.13 -5.58
C ASN A 145 15.19 -2.63 -6.76
N VAL A 146 13.87 -2.64 -6.60
CA VAL A 146 12.96 -2.15 -7.63
C VAL A 146 13.22 -0.67 -7.84
N CYS A 147 13.49 -0.30 -9.08
CA CYS A 147 13.71 1.08 -9.48
C CYS A 147 12.80 1.42 -10.67
N LEU A 148 12.06 2.51 -10.54
CA LEU A 148 11.11 2.98 -11.55
C LEU A 148 11.50 4.39 -11.98
N GLU A 149 11.52 4.63 -13.30
CA GLU A 149 11.67 5.96 -13.89
C GLU A 149 10.34 6.35 -14.54
N PHE A 150 9.88 7.56 -14.26
CA PHE A 150 8.60 8.09 -14.71
C PHE A 150 8.77 9.30 -15.62
N GLU A 151 7.98 9.35 -16.68
CA GLU A 151 7.78 10.53 -17.52
C GLU A 151 6.28 10.76 -17.71
N ASN A 152 5.79 11.92 -17.29
CA ASN A 152 4.38 12.31 -17.39
C ASN A 152 3.41 11.23 -16.89
N GLY A 153 3.72 10.66 -15.73
CA GLY A 153 2.90 9.66 -15.06
C GLY A 153 3.08 8.21 -15.56
N LYS A 154 3.83 8.00 -16.62
CA LYS A 154 4.09 6.65 -17.17
C LYS A 154 5.45 6.11 -16.73
N ILE A 155 5.50 4.83 -16.39
CA ILE A 155 6.76 4.13 -16.18
C ILE A 155 7.44 3.95 -17.54
N VAL A 156 8.57 4.63 -17.74
CA VAL A 156 9.38 4.51 -18.96
C VAL A 156 10.52 3.51 -18.80
N LYS A 157 10.86 3.18 -17.56
CA LYS A 157 11.85 2.15 -17.25
C LYS A 157 11.59 1.56 -15.87
N ALA A 158 11.61 0.23 -15.80
CA ALA A 158 11.57 -0.52 -14.56
C ALA A 158 12.71 -1.52 -14.51
N THR A 159 13.42 -1.59 -13.38
CA THR A 159 14.48 -2.58 -13.13
C THR A 159 14.33 -3.17 -11.73
N ALA A 160 14.77 -4.42 -11.57
CA ALA A 160 14.79 -5.15 -10.31
C ALA A 160 15.85 -6.26 -10.37
N ASN A 161 15.94 -7.10 -9.37
CA ASN A 161 16.70 -8.34 -9.40
C ASN A 161 16.29 -9.29 -10.56
N ASP A 162 15.02 -9.22 -11.00
CA ASP A 162 14.52 -9.84 -12.23
C ASP A 162 13.77 -8.78 -13.04
N THR A 163 14.49 -8.11 -13.94
CA THR A 163 13.99 -6.99 -14.73
C THR A 163 12.93 -7.43 -15.76
N GLU A 164 13.08 -8.61 -16.36
CA GLU A 164 12.08 -9.10 -17.32
C GLU A 164 10.74 -9.37 -16.63
N ARG A 165 10.80 -10.01 -15.48
CA ARG A 165 9.61 -10.34 -14.69
C ARG A 165 8.90 -9.11 -14.14
N VAL A 166 9.64 -8.12 -13.64
CA VAL A 166 9.02 -6.89 -13.11
C VAL A 166 8.33 -6.08 -14.21
N ASN A 167 8.89 -6.04 -15.41
CA ASN A 167 8.24 -5.37 -16.54
C ASN A 167 6.92 -6.05 -16.93
N LYS A 168 6.85 -7.40 -16.92
CA LYS A 168 5.58 -8.11 -17.14
C LYS A 168 4.49 -7.77 -16.13
N VAL A 169 4.87 -7.43 -14.90
CA VAL A 169 3.90 -6.95 -13.89
C VAL A 169 3.35 -5.58 -14.28
N PHE A 170 4.21 -4.66 -14.72
CA PHE A 170 3.80 -3.31 -15.11
C PHE A 170 3.14 -3.22 -16.48
N ASP A 171 3.27 -4.25 -17.33
CA ASP A 171 2.57 -4.36 -18.62
C ASP A 171 1.08 -4.78 -18.47
N THR A 172 0.56 -4.86 -17.24
CA THR A 172 -0.82 -5.29 -16.97
C THR A 172 -1.85 -4.27 -17.49
N ASP A 173 -1.50 -3.00 -17.49
CA ASP A 173 -2.33 -1.91 -18.02
C ASP A 173 -1.47 -0.78 -18.61
N GLU A 174 -2.11 0.26 -19.09
CA GLU A 174 -1.43 1.41 -19.69
C GLU A 174 -0.94 2.47 -18.66
N GLY A 175 -1.11 2.19 -17.35
CA GLY A 175 -0.74 3.08 -16.24
C GLY A 175 -1.78 4.14 -15.91
#